data_989e0de5bf19dd05b4c548a0890fabb8
#
_entry.id   989e0de5bf19dd05b4c548a0890fabb8
#
_cell.length_a   1.000
_cell.length_b   1.000
_cell.length_c   1.000
_cell.angle_alpha   90.00
_cell.angle_beta   90.00
_cell.angle_gamma   90.00
#
_symmetry.space_group_name_H-M   'P 1'
#
loop_
_entity.id
_entity.type
_entity.pdbx_description
1 polymer ?
#
loop_
_entity_poly.entity_id
_entity_poly.type
_entity_poly.pdbx_seq_one_letter_code
_entity_poly.pdbx_strand_id
1 'polypeptide(L)'
;EHCCGSRPAVVVGASMGGMTILAAHRIAPPGVWAGVVLVDVTPRMEIDGARRVVQFMSAHPDGFATLEDAGDVIAAYNPHRPRPDNVDGLTKVLRQRDDGRWVWRWDPAFITSKTDVMHADPASSEQRFRQMAEQLLDGARRITAPTLLVRGAMSDLVSPDTVNEFLTAVPHATA
;
A
#
# COMPACT_ATOMS: atom_id res chain seq x y z
N GLU A 1 15.13 0.78 18.70
CA GLU A 1 16.08 1.60 19.49
C GLU A 1 17.45 1.71 18.82
N HIS A 2 17.90 0.73 18.04
CA HIS A 2 19.27 0.71 17.49
C HIS A 2 19.52 1.67 16.31
N CYS A 3 18.47 2.05 15.55
CA CYS A 3 18.65 2.91 14.36
C CYS A 3 18.56 4.41 14.67
N CYS A 4 17.82 4.81 15.70
CA CYS A 4 17.54 6.24 16.02
C CYS A 4 18.06 6.65 17.40
N GLY A 5 18.75 5.77 18.12
CA GLY A 5 19.12 5.97 19.52
C GLY A 5 17.87 6.09 20.40
N SER A 6 17.89 6.99 21.39
CA SER A 6 16.76 7.26 22.28
C SER A 6 15.76 8.31 21.73
N ARG A 7 15.92 8.77 20.49
CA ARG A 7 15.05 9.80 19.91
C ARG A 7 13.85 9.15 19.23
N PRO A 8 12.62 9.62 19.49
CA PRO A 8 11.46 9.19 18.73
C PRO A 8 11.64 9.49 17.23
N ALA A 9 11.32 8.51 16.38
CA ALA A 9 11.47 8.64 14.94
C ALA A 9 10.18 9.17 14.29
N VAL A 10 10.33 9.86 13.16
CA VAL A 10 9.21 10.08 12.23
C VAL A 10 9.11 8.83 11.36
N VAL A 11 7.93 8.24 11.33
CA VAL A 11 7.66 7.07 10.49
C VAL A 11 6.90 7.48 9.23
N VAL A 12 7.34 6.95 8.09
CA VAL A 12 6.70 7.19 6.79
C VAL A 12 6.32 5.85 6.18
N GLY A 13 5.06 5.66 5.83
CA GLY A 13 4.58 4.42 5.25
C GLY A 13 3.64 4.64 4.08
N ALA A 14 3.97 4.03 2.94
CA ALA A 14 3.10 3.98 1.78
C ALA A 14 2.37 2.65 1.71
N SER A 15 1.10 2.66 1.32
CA SER A 15 0.29 1.45 1.10
C SER A 15 0.43 0.47 2.30
N MET A 16 0.95 -0.73 2.10
CA MET A 16 1.19 -1.73 3.15
C MET A 16 2.05 -1.19 4.30
N GLY A 17 3.05 -0.34 4.02
CA GLY A 17 3.86 0.31 5.05
C GLY A 17 3.03 1.19 5.97
N GLY A 18 2.06 1.92 5.44
CA GLY A 18 1.12 2.72 6.24
C GLY A 18 0.16 1.83 7.04
N MET A 19 -0.36 0.75 6.46
CA MET A 19 -1.16 -0.23 7.21
C MET A 19 -0.37 -0.83 8.38
N THR A 20 0.92 -1.10 8.18
CA THR A 20 1.82 -1.60 9.23
C THR A 20 1.98 -0.57 10.35
N ILE A 21 2.14 0.71 10.02
CA ILE A 21 2.21 1.80 11.01
C ILE A 21 0.91 1.85 11.83
N LEU A 22 -0.26 1.83 11.17
CA LEU A 22 -1.56 1.83 11.84
C LEU A 22 -1.73 0.61 12.76
N ALA A 23 -1.37 -0.58 12.26
CA ALA A 23 -1.43 -1.80 13.06
C ALA A 23 -0.47 -1.75 14.27
N ALA A 24 0.74 -1.20 14.10
CA ALA A 24 1.71 -1.05 15.17
C ALA A 24 1.21 -0.13 16.30
N HIS A 25 0.43 0.91 15.98
CA HIS A 25 -0.14 1.81 17.01
C HIS A 25 -1.13 1.12 17.96
N ARG A 26 -1.64 -0.05 17.62
CA ARG A 26 -2.49 -0.84 18.51
C ARG A 26 -1.72 -1.41 19.72
N ILE A 27 -0.43 -1.63 19.57
CA ILE A 27 0.44 -2.30 20.55
C ILE A 27 1.64 -1.44 20.99
N ALA A 28 1.96 -0.37 20.27
CA ALA A 28 3.07 0.50 20.58
C ALA A 28 2.76 1.39 21.82
N PRO A 29 3.75 1.65 22.66
CA PRO A 29 3.60 2.64 23.74
C PRO A 29 3.28 4.03 23.16
N PRO A 30 2.50 4.86 23.87
CA PRO A 30 2.30 6.25 23.51
C PRO A 30 3.63 7.00 23.39
N GLY A 31 3.73 7.90 22.40
CA GLY A 31 4.91 8.76 22.23
C GLY A 31 6.15 8.07 21.61
N VAL A 32 6.05 6.82 21.18
CA VAL A 32 7.16 6.13 20.50
C VAL A 32 7.54 6.76 19.17
N TRP A 33 6.61 7.46 18.52
CA TRP A 33 6.82 8.15 17.26
C TRP A 33 6.79 9.67 17.47
N ALA A 34 7.73 10.38 16.82
CA ALA A 34 7.77 11.85 16.78
C ALA A 34 6.80 12.41 15.73
N GLY A 35 6.43 11.63 14.74
CA GLY A 35 5.48 11.99 13.68
C GLY A 35 5.14 10.80 12.82
N VAL A 36 4.02 10.87 12.13
CA VAL A 36 3.50 9.84 11.24
C VAL A 36 3.20 10.44 9.87
N VAL A 37 3.68 9.82 8.81
CA VAL A 37 3.31 10.15 7.43
C VAL A 37 2.72 8.91 6.77
N LEU A 38 1.47 9.00 6.39
CA LEU A 38 0.77 7.98 5.61
C LEU A 38 0.72 8.41 4.15
N VAL A 39 1.19 7.57 3.24
CA VAL A 39 1.21 7.87 1.81
C VAL A 39 0.23 6.95 1.10
N ASP A 40 -0.83 7.56 0.61
CA ASP A 40 -1.90 6.95 -0.18
C ASP A 40 -2.52 5.69 0.46
N VAL A 41 -2.81 5.81 1.75
CA VAL A 41 -3.44 4.76 2.56
C VAL A 41 -4.21 5.34 3.72
N THR A 42 -5.41 4.84 3.95
CA THR A 42 -6.31 5.13 5.07
C THR A 42 -6.75 3.81 5.72
N PRO A 43 -7.27 3.81 6.95
CA PRO A 43 -7.78 2.59 7.60
C PRO A 43 -8.79 1.84 6.74
N ARG A 44 -9.78 2.55 6.17
CA ARG A 44 -10.68 2.02 5.14
C ARG A 44 -10.17 2.44 3.76
N MET A 45 -10.06 1.50 2.88
CA MET A 45 -9.67 1.71 1.47
C MET A 45 -10.82 1.31 0.56
N GLU A 46 -10.84 1.83 -0.65
CA GLU A 46 -11.80 1.44 -1.68
C GLU A 46 -11.50 0.01 -2.16
N ILE A 47 -12.50 -0.87 -2.06
CA ILE A 47 -12.34 -2.31 -2.34
C ILE A 47 -11.97 -2.53 -3.81
N ASP A 48 -12.57 -1.80 -4.73
CA ASP A 48 -12.30 -1.95 -6.16
C ASP A 48 -10.89 -1.50 -6.53
N GLY A 49 -10.37 -0.45 -5.89
CA GLY A 49 -8.98 -0.04 -6.02
C GLY A 49 -8.03 -1.12 -5.48
N ALA A 50 -8.33 -1.70 -4.32
CA ALA A 50 -7.55 -2.80 -3.77
C ALA A 50 -7.56 -4.04 -4.69
N ARG A 51 -8.70 -4.40 -5.26
CA ARG A 51 -8.81 -5.49 -6.24
C ARG A 51 -7.96 -5.23 -7.47
N ARG A 52 -8.00 -4.02 -8.01
CA ARG A 52 -7.20 -3.62 -9.17
C ARG A 52 -5.71 -3.76 -8.91
N VAL A 53 -5.22 -3.37 -7.73
CA VAL A 53 -3.81 -3.56 -7.33
C VAL A 53 -3.45 -5.05 -7.32
N VAL A 54 -4.27 -5.90 -6.66
CA VAL A 54 -3.99 -7.35 -6.59
C VAL A 54 -4.03 -7.97 -7.97
N GLN A 55 -4.99 -7.61 -8.82
CA GLN A 55 -5.07 -8.09 -10.20
C GLN A 55 -3.82 -7.73 -11.00
N PHE A 56 -3.36 -6.47 -10.92
CA PHE A 56 -2.12 -6.04 -11.56
C PHE A 56 -0.91 -6.84 -11.07
N MET A 57 -0.78 -7.02 -9.77
CA MET A 57 0.36 -7.74 -9.19
C MET A 57 0.37 -9.24 -9.52
N SER A 58 -0.79 -9.84 -9.73
CA SER A 58 -0.94 -11.28 -10.04
C SER A 58 -1.01 -11.60 -11.52
N ALA A 59 -1.11 -10.60 -12.41
CA ALA A 59 -1.42 -10.79 -13.82
C ALA A 59 -0.33 -11.54 -14.62
N HIS A 60 0.93 -11.47 -14.18
CA HIS A 60 2.07 -12.05 -14.91
C HIS A 60 2.91 -12.96 -14.02
N PRO A 61 2.38 -14.13 -13.58
CA PRO A 61 3.08 -15.04 -12.66
C PRO A 61 4.37 -15.61 -13.27
N ASP A 62 4.37 -15.81 -14.60
CA ASP A 62 5.54 -16.30 -15.34
C ASP A 62 6.55 -15.20 -15.70
N GLY A 63 6.24 -13.95 -15.39
CA GLY A 63 7.07 -12.78 -15.71
C GLY A 63 6.93 -12.33 -17.16
N PHE A 64 7.84 -11.44 -17.56
CA PHE A 64 7.87 -10.76 -18.86
C PHE A 64 9.03 -11.27 -19.73
N ALA A 65 8.89 -11.28 -21.05
CA ALA A 65 9.98 -11.63 -21.95
C ALA A 65 11.04 -10.53 -21.99
N THR A 66 10.60 -9.26 -21.98
CA THR A 66 11.46 -8.07 -22.04
C THR A 66 11.09 -7.06 -20.96
N LEU A 67 11.94 -6.06 -20.73
CA LEU A 67 11.61 -4.90 -19.87
C LEU A 67 10.56 -4.01 -20.54
N GLU A 68 10.55 -3.96 -21.85
CA GLU A 68 9.57 -3.24 -22.66
C GLU A 68 8.17 -3.79 -22.44
N ASP A 69 7.99 -5.12 -22.45
CA ASP A 69 6.71 -5.77 -22.16
C ASP A 69 6.20 -5.38 -20.75
N ALA A 70 7.10 -5.37 -19.78
CA ALA A 70 6.76 -4.91 -18.43
C ALA A 70 6.38 -3.42 -18.40
N GLY A 71 7.09 -2.60 -19.16
CA GLY A 71 6.82 -1.18 -19.32
C GLY A 71 5.43 -0.92 -19.89
N ASP A 72 5.03 -1.70 -20.90
CA ASP A 72 3.70 -1.60 -21.53
C ASP A 72 2.58 -1.97 -20.55
N VAL A 73 2.77 -3.02 -19.77
CA VAL A 73 1.80 -3.45 -18.74
C VAL A 73 1.68 -2.38 -17.63
N ILE A 74 2.78 -1.78 -17.20
CA ILE A 74 2.77 -0.70 -16.22
C ILE A 74 2.07 0.55 -16.77
N ALA A 75 2.34 0.90 -18.04
CA ALA A 75 1.68 2.03 -18.69
C ALA A 75 0.17 1.82 -18.83
N ALA A 76 -0.26 0.62 -19.18
CA ALA A 76 -1.68 0.26 -19.24
C ALA A 76 -2.36 0.32 -17.84
N TYR A 77 -1.65 -0.03 -16.78
CA TYR A 77 -2.13 0.10 -15.41
C TYR A 77 -2.26 1.56 -14.98
N ASN A 78 -1.38 2.45 -15.46
CA ASN A 78 -1.35 3.88 -15.14
C ASN A 78 -1.60 4.75 -16.37
N PRO A 79 -2.79 4.74 -16.98
CA PRO A 79 -3.05 5.41 -18.27
C PRO A 79 -2.91 6.94 -18.20
N HIS A 80 -2.88 7.52 -16.99
CA HIS A 80 -2.68 8.96 -16.77
C HIS A 80 -1.22 9.39 -16.83
N ARG A 81 -0.29 8.44 -16.88
CA ARG A 81 1.14 8.72 -17.00
C ARG A 81 1.63 8.32 -18.37
N PRO A 82 2.33 9.20 -19.10
CA PRO A 82 2.97 8.80 -20.35
C PRO A 82 3.95 7.66 -20.06
N ARG A 83 3.98 6.67 -20.95
CA ARG A 83 4.96 5.58 -20.90
C ARG A 83 6.36 6.20 -21.06
N PRO A 84 7.31 5.91 -20.18
CA PRO A 84 8.69 6.36 -20.39
C PRO A 84 9.30 5.71 -21.62
N ASP A 85 10.09 6.48 -22.39
CA ASP A 85 10.86 5.96 -23.54
C ASP A 85 11.96 4.98 -23.08
N ASN A 86 12.51 5.19 -21.88
CA ASN A 86 13.51 4.32 -21.28
C ASN A 86 12.91 3.55 -20.09
N VAL A 87 13.00 2.22 -20.17
CA VAL A 87 12.50 1.30 -19.15
C VAL A 87 13.58 0.71 -18.24
N ASP A 88 14.86 1.12 -18.37
CA ASP A 88 15.99 0.59 -17.58
C ASP A 88 15.75 0.71 -16.06
N GLY A 89 15.01 1.75 -15.65
CA GLY A 89 14.61 1.96 -14.25
C GLY A 89 13.83 0.79 -13.66
N LEU A 90 13.18 -0.04 -14.49
CA LEU A 90 12.43 -1.21 -14.04
C LEU A 90 13.32 -2.30 -13.45
N THR A 91 14.62 -2.32 -13.74
CA THR A 91 15.59 -3.22 -13.10
C THR A 91 15.69 -3.05 -11.59
N LYS A 92 15.20 -1.93 -11.05
CA LYS A 92 15.10 -1.70 -9.60
C LYS A 92 13.99 -2.53 -8.95
N VAL A 93 12.92 -2.83 -9.68
CA VAL A 93 11.72 -3.53 -9.19
C VAL A 93 11.53 -4.91 -9.84
N LEU A 94 12.23 -5.17 -10.94
CA LEU A 94 12.28 -6.47 -11.63
C LEU A 94 13.68 -7.08 -11.47
N ARG A 95 13.75 -8.40 -11.57
CA ARG A 95 14.99 -9.18 -11.69
C ARG A 95 14.84 -10.15 -12.84
N GLN A 96 15.95 -10.43 -13.53
CA GLN A 96 15.98 -11.49 -14.51
C GLN A 96 16.20 -12.85 -13.84
N ARG A 97 15.45 -13.85 -14.28
CA ARG A 97 15.63 -15.25 -13.88
C ARG A 97 16.65 -15.92 -14.82
N ASP A 98 17.08 -17.13 -14.46
CA ASP A 98 18.02 -17.94 -15.24
C ASP A 98 17.47 -18.34 -16.63
N ASP A 99 16.12 -18.38 -16.77
CA ASP A 99 15.42 -18.60 -18.05
C ASP A 99 15.33 -17.35 -18.93
N GLY A 100 15.95 -16.24 -18.51
CA GLY A 100 15.96 -14.96 -19.21
C GLY A 100 14.72 -14.08 -19.01
N ARG A 101 13.68 -14.57 -18.35
CA ARG A 101 12.45 -13.79 -18.11
C ARG A 101 12.63 -12.81 -16.97
N TRP A 102 11.96 -11.67 -17.05
CA TRP A 102 11.92 -10.64 -16.02
C TRP A 102 10.74 -10.87 -15.09
N VAL A 103 10.99 -10.96 -13.77
CA VAL A 103 9.96 -11.15 -12.75
C VAL A 103 10.06 -10.08 -11.69
N TRP A 104 8.94 -9.81 -11.05
CA TRP A 104 8.90 -8.89 -9.94
C TRP A 104 9.84 -9.34 -8.80
N ARG A 105 10.42 -8.37 -8.09
CA ARG A 105 11.28 -8.65 -6.93
C ARG A 105 10.51 -8.97 -5.65
N TRP A 106 9.20 -8.69 -5.60
CA TRP A 106 8.42 -9.05 -4.42
C TRP A 106 8.25 -10.58 -4.31
N ASP A 107 7.98 -11.02 -3.07
CA ASP A 107 7.73 -12.43 -2.81
C ASP A 107 6.37 -12.85 -3.41
N PRO A 108 6.31 -13.86 -4.28
CA PRO A 108 5.05 -14.38 -4.82
C PRO A 108 4.07 -14.82 -3.72
N ALA A 109 4.53 -15.33 -2.58
CA ALA A 109 3.70 -15.72 -1.45
C ALA A 109 2.84 -14.56 -0.91
N PHE A 110 3.36 -13.33 -0.98
CA PHE A 110 2.60 -12.13 -0.62
C PHE A 110 1.36 -11.97 -1.51
N ILE A 111 1.47 -12.26 -2.79
CA ILE A 111 0.35 -12.13 -3.74
C ILE A 111 -0.61 -13.29 -3.62
N THR A 112 -0.11 -14.54 -3.50
CA THR A 112 -0.95 -15.73 -3.35
C THR A 112 -1.92 -15.58 -2.18
N SER A 113 -1.43 -15.14 -1.02
CA SER A 113 -2.27 -14.90 0.16
C SER A 113 -3.35 -13.82 -0.07
N LYS A 114 -3.12 -12.87 -0.97
CA LYS A 114 -4.08 -11.81 -1.32
C LYS A 114 -5.10 -12.29 -2.36
N THR A 115 -4.66 -13.06 -3.36
CA THR A 115 -5.54 -13.63 -4.37
C THR A 115 -6.54 -14.60 -3.76
N ASP A 116 -6.13 -15.43 -2.80
CA ASP A 116 -7.03 -16.33 -2.08
C ASP A 116 -8.16 -15.57 -1.37
N VAL A 117 -7.84 -14.42 -0.77
CA VAL A 117 -8.85 -13.55 -0.14
C VAL A 117 -9.76 -12.92 -1.18
N MET A 118 -9.23 -12.52 -2.35
CA MET A 118 -9.99 -11.86 -3.41
C MET A 118 -10.86 -12.82 -4.22
N HIS A 119 -10.46 -14.10 -4.33
CA HIS A 119 -11.22 -15.17 -4.99
C HIS A 119 -12.22 -15.86 -4.04
N ALA A 120 -12.17 -15.57 -2.74
CA ALA A 120 -13.19 -16.00 -1.81
C ALA A 120 -14.55 -15.40 -2.20
N ASP A 121 -15.61 -16.00 -1.69
CA ASP A 121 -16.96 -15.46 -1.82
C ASP A 121 -16.98 -13.94 -1.52
N PRO A 122 -17.66 -13.14 -2.38
CA PRO A 122 -17.66 -11.66 -2.25
C PRO A 122 -18.06 -11.17 -0.85
N ALA A 123 -19.03 -11.81 -0.20
CA ALA A 123 -19.47 -11.43 1.14
C ALA A 123 -18.38 -11.69 2.19
N SER A 124 -17.67 -12.82 2.08
CA SER A 124 -16.54 -13.16 2.96
C SER A 124 -15.37 -12.20 2.77
N SER A 125 -15.09 -11.80 1.52
CA SER A 125 -14.05 -10.82 1.19
C SER A 125 -14.36 -9.46 1.79
N GLU A 126 -15.58 -8.99 1.61
CA GLU A 126 -16.05 -7.70 2.16
C GLU A 126 -16.02 -7.68 3.69
N GLN A 127 -16.40 -8.78 4.33
CA GLN A 127 -16.33 -8.90 5.79
C GLN A 127 -14.88 -8.81 6.28
N ARG A 128 -13.93 -9.47 5.62
CA ARG A 128 -12.50 -9.38 5.97
C ARG A 128 -11.94 -7.98 5.78
N PHE A 129 -12.32 -7.29 4.69
CA PHE A 129 -11.93 -5.89 4.48
C PHE A 129 -12.48 -4.98 5.58
N ARG A 130 -13.72 -5.15 5.98
CA ARG A 130 -14.32 -4.39 7.10
C ARG A 130 -13.59 -4.66 8.41
N GLN A 131 -13.32 -5.91 8.76
CA GLN A 131 -12.59 -6.27 9.98
C GLN A 131 -11.17 -5.66 9.99
N MET A 132 -10.47 -5.70 8.85
CA MET A 132 -9.16 -5.09 8.71
C MET A 132 -9.26 -3.57 8.89
N ALA A 133 -10.22 -2.92 8.25
CA ALA A 133 -10.45 -1.48 8.38
C ALA A 133 -10.73 -1.06 9.83
N GLU A 134 -11.54 -1.81 10.56
CA GLU A 134 -11.82 -1.56 11.98
C GLU A 134 -10.55 -1.67 12.84
N GLN A 135 -9.73 -2.69 12.58
CA GLN A 135 -8.47 -2.86 13.30
C GLN A 135 -7.48 -1.72 13.02
N LEU A 136 -7.37 -1.28 11.76
CA LEU A 136 -6.51 -0.17 11.39
C LEU A 136 -7.05 1.16 11.94
N LEU A 137 -8.37 1.31 12.01
CA LEU A 137 -9.02 2.48 12.59
C LEU A 137 -8.80 2.57 14.11
N ASP A 138 -8.82 1.43 14.81
CA ASP A 138 -8.43 1.37 16.23
C ASP A 138 -6.98 1.85 16.42
N GLY A 139 -6.06 1.43 15.56
CA GLY A 139 -4.69 1.92 15.57
C GLY A 139 -4.58 3.42 15.26
N ALA A 140 -5.33 3.90 14.25
CA ALA A 140 -5.35 5.31 13.89
C ALA A 140 -5.79 6.22 15.06
N ARG A 141 -6.85 5.84 15.78
CA ARG A 141 -7.35 6.59 16.94
C ARG A 141 -6.35 6.71 18.10
N ARG A 142 -5.35 5.84 18.14
CA ARG A 142 -4.29 5.86 19.17
C ARG A 142 -3.10 6.72 18.78
N ILE A 143 -3.06 7.26 17.57
CA ILE A 143 -2.01 8.18 17.15
C ILE A 143 -2.14 9.49 17.92
N THR A 144 -1.08 9.86 18.61
CA THR A 144 -0.98 11.15 19.33
C THR A 144 0.07 12.08 18.71
N ALA A 145 0.92 11.55 17.84
CA ALA A 145 1.97 12.31 17.16
C ALA A 145 1.38 13.16 16.01
N PRO A 146 2.02 14.28 15.64
CA PRO A 146 1.68 15.01 14.43
C PRO A 146 1.60 14.07 13.22
N THR A 147 0.53 14.16 12.46
CA THR A 147 0.24 13.19 11.39
C THR A 147 -0.08 13.90 10.08
N LEU A 148 0.56 13.43 9.00
CA LEU A 148 0.31 13.87 7.64
C LEU A 148 -0.21 12.68 6.80
N LEU A 149 -1.33 12.87 6.14
CA LEU A 149 -1.82 11.99 5.08
C LEU A 149 -1.52 12.64 3.72
N VAL A 150 -0.75 11.96 2.90
CA VAL A 150 -0.49 12.36 1.51
C VAL A 150 -1.33 11.47 0.60
N ARG A 151 -2.29 12.06 -0.10
CA ARG A 151 -3.18 11.35 -1.04
C ARG A 151 -2.74 11.60 -2.48
N GLY A 152 -2.70 10.55 -3.29
CA GLY A 152 -2.57 10.67 -4.74
C GLY A 152 -3.82 11.32 -5.35
N ALA A 153 -3.65 12.36 -6.19
CA ALA A 153 -4.79 13.04 -6.81
C ALA A 153 -5.70 12.10 -7.62
N MET A 154 -5.12 11.04 -8.20
CA MET A 154 -5.80 10.02 -8.99
C MET A 154 -5.87 8.66 -8.26
N SER A 155 -5.78 8.67 -6.93
CA SER A 155 -5.88 7.43 -6.15
C SER A 155 -7.26 6.81 -6.27
N ASP A 156 -7.28 5.53 -6.60
CA ASP A 156 -8.45 4.66 -6.57
C ASP A 156 -8.55 3.84 -5.27
N LEU A 157 -7.53 3.91 -4.43
CA LEU A 157 -7.49 3.29 -3.09
C LEU A 157 -8.04 4.21 -1.99
N VAL A 158 -7.73 5.50 -2.10
CA VAL A 158 -8.06 6.52 -1.10
C VAL A 158 -8.96 7.56 -1.72
N SER A 159 -10.25 7.50 -1.42
CA SER A 159 -11.23 8.48 -1.86
C SER A 159 -11.29 9.70 -0.91
N PRO A 160 -11.93 10.80 -1.31
CA PRO A 160 -12.20 11.91 -0.40
C PRO A 160 -12.97 11.48 0.85
N ASP A 161 -13.88 10.50 0.73
CA ASP A 161 -14.68 10.00 1.85
C ASP A 161 -13.81 9.25 2.86
N THR A 162 -12.86 8.41 2.39
CA THR A 162 -11.93 7.71 3.29
C THR A 162 -10.94 8.67 3.96
N VAL A 163 -10.57 9.77 3.30
CA VAL A 163 -9.79 10.88 3.91
C VAL A 163 -10.59 11.54 5.05
N ASN A 164 -11.85 11.90 4.80
CA ASN A 164 -12.71 12.55 5.80
C ASN A 164 -12.94 11.63 7.01
N GLU A 165 -13.14 10.34 6.79
CA GLU A 165 -13.26 9.34 7.84
C GLU A 165 -11.98 9.27 8.68
N PHE A 166 -10.81 9.26 8.04
CA PHE A 166 -9.52 9.28 8.72
C PHE A 166 -9.32 10.56 9.54
N LEU A 167 -9.60 11.73 8.98
CA LEU A 167 -9.48 13.01 9.70
C LEU A 167 -10.46 13.13 10.88
N THR A 168 -11.63 12.48 10.78
CA THR A 168 -12.56 12.37 11.90
C THR A 168 -11.98 11.50 13.03
N ALA A 169 -11.29 10.42 12.68
CA ALA A 169 -10.68 9.51 13.65
C ALA A 169 -9.39 10.07 14.27
N VAL A 170 -8.66 10.92 13.52
CA VAL A 170 -7.40 11.55 13.90
C VAL A 170 -7.49 13.07 13.69
N PRO A 171 -8.20 13.82 14.56
CA PRO A 171 -8.55 15.23 14.31
C PRO A 171 -7.36 16.19 14.21
N HIS A 172 -6.19 15.79 14.70
CA HIS A 172 -4.94 16.56 14.61
C HIS A 172 -4.11 16.24 13.37
N ALA A 173 -4.57 15.32 12.52
CA ALA A 173 -3.93 15.04 11.26
C ALA A 173 -4.22 16.11 10.21
N THR A 174 -3.30 16.25 9.25
CA THR A 174 -3.45 17.08 8.04
C THR A 174 -3.44 16.16 6.80
N ALA A 175 -4.23 16.51 5.76
CA ALA A 175 -4.24 15.80 4.50
C ALA A 175 -4.05 16.77 3.33
#